data_102559d9b365bbf1e48f6195ce19eeb2
#
_entry.id   102559d9b365bbf1e48f6195ce19eeb2
#
_cell.length_a   1.000
_cell.length_b   1.000
_cell.length_c   1.000
_cell.angle_alpha   90.00
_cell.angle_beta   90.00
_cell.angle_gamma   90.00
#
_symmetry.space_group_name_H-M   'P 1'
#
loop_
_entity.id
_entity.type
_entity.pdbx_description
1 polymer ?
#
loop_
_entity_poly.entity_id
_entity_poly.type
_entity_poly.pdbx_seq_one_letter_code
_entity_poly.pdbx_strand_id
1 'polypeptide(L)'
;MTVDQNAAAEPKEECRSVRILVVDDNPAVRHYLRALLEQQATWKVSDEARTGAEAIQRVTKNPPDMVLLDFQMPDLNGLDVARKISGLFPEIPILMVTIHLSKQLTDECRRAGVRGACAKSDVGSIVEAVDTLLHAGTYFPAMSSAER
;
A
#
# COMPACT_ATOMS: atom_id res chain seq x y z
N MET A 1 20.79 -3.27 -36.36
CA MET A 1 20.64 -3.32 -35.60
C MET A 1 20.30 -3.27 -34.92
N THR A 2 19.87 -3.40 -35.04
CA THR A 2 19.40 -3.33 -34.26
C THR A 2 19.34 -3.31 -33.45
N VAL A 3 19.70 -3.37 -33.46
CA VAL A 3 19.64 -3.36 -32.43
C VAL A 3 19.10 -3.11 -31.63
N ASP A 4 18.77 -2.93 -31.77
CA ASP A 4 18.35 -2.50 -30.88
C ASP A 4 17.63 -2.88 -30.31
N GLN A 5 17.41 -3.70 -30.52
CA GLN A 5 16.71 -4.16 -29.89
C GLN A 5 17.00 -4.65 -28.84
N ASN A 6 17.69 -5.26 -28.72
CA ASN A 6 18.00 -5.67 -27.64
C ASN A 6 18.14 -4.74 -26.71
N ALA A 7 18.46 -3.88 -26.98
CA ALA A 7 18.42 -2.77 -26.11
C ALA A 7 17.06 -2.51 -25.59
N ALA A 8 16.07 -2.95 -26.26
CA ALA A 8 14.73 -2.74 -25.78
C ALA A 8 14.44 -3.47 -24.51
N ALA A 9 15.10 -4.59 -24.29
CA ALA A 9 14.80 -5.35 -23.08
C ALA A 9 15.25 -4.63 -21.82
N GLU A 10 16.37 -3.97 -21.88
CA GLU A 10 16.86 -3.31 -20.70
C GLU A 10 16.07 -2.10 -20.30
N PRO A 11 15.70 -1.24 -21.21
CA PRO A 11 14.82 -0.14 -20.81
C PRO A 11 13.51 -0.62 -20.24
N LYS A 12 13.02 -1.78 -20.70
CA LYS A 12 11.79 -2.28 -20.16
C LYS A 12 11.89 -2.59 -18.68
N GLU A 13 13.00 -3.13 -18.27
CA GLU A 13 13.16 -3.41 -16.86
C GLU A 13 13.19 -2.15 -16.04
N GLU A 14 13.87 -1.14 -16.53
CA GLU A 14 13.95 0.12 -15.82
C GLU A 14 12.62 0.83 -15.77
N CYS A 15 11.78 0.58 -16.78
CA CYS A 15 10.50 1.24 -16.88
C CYS A 15 9.36 0.42 -16.32
N ARG A 16 9.68 -0.73 -15.73
CA ARG A 16 8.64 -1.58 -15.21
C ARG A 16 7.89 -0.86 -14.10
N SER A 17 6.56 -0.90 -14.17
CA SER A 17 5.72 -0.24 -13.19
C SER A 17 5.71 -1.01 -11.88
N VAL A 18 5.70 -0.25 -10.80
CA VAL A 18 5.41 -0.79 -9.48
C VAL A 18 3.90 -1.00 -9.41
N ARG A 19 3.49 -2.18 -8.96
CA ARG A 19 2.08 -2.55 -8.92
C ARG A 19 1.56 -2.42 -7.49
N ILE A 20 0.56 -1.58 -7.31
CA ILE A 20 0.00 -1.29 -5.99
C ILE A 20 -1.46 -1.73 -5.96
N LEU A 21 -1.84 -2.50 -4.95
CA LEU A 21 -3.23 -2.84 -4.69
C LEU A 21 -3.79 -1.83 -3.71
N VAL A 22 -4.89 -1.19 -4.06
CA VAL A 22 -5.56 -0.23 -3.19
C VAL A 22 -6.81 -0.88 -2.62
N VAL A 23 -6.92 -0.91 -1.29
CA VAL A 23 -8.03 -1.55 -0.59
C VAL A 23 -8.77 -0.51 0.24
N ASP A 24 -10.00 -0.20 -0.16
CA ASP A 24 -10.85 0.76 0.54
C ASP A 24 -12.28 0.51 0.07
N ASP A 25 -13.25 0.55 0.98
CA ASP A 25 -14.64 0.27 0.61
C ASP A 25 -15.30 1.45 -0.11
N ASN A 26 -14.69 2.62 -0.06
CA ASN A 26 -15.25 3.83 -0.68
C ASN A 26 -14.68 4.02 -2.08
N PRO A 27 -15.50 3.92 -3.13
CA PRO A 27 -14.97 4.05 -4.50
C PRO A 27 -14.39 5.43 -4.79
N ALA A 28 -14.90 6.48 -4.16
CA ALA A 28 -14.34 7.82 -4.37
C ALA A 28 -12.93 7.91 -3.80
N VAL A 29 -12.69 7.28 -2.65
CA VAL A 29 -11.37 7.25 -2.06
C VAL A 29 -10.41 6.44 -2.93
N ARG A 30 -10.85 5.29 -3.44
CA ARG A 30 -10.01 4.51 -4.32
C ARG A 30 -9.63 5.29 -5.56
N HIS A 31 -10.60 6.00 -6.14
CA HIS A 31 -10.35 6.82 -7.32
C HIS A 31 -9.30 7.91 -7.02
N TYR A 32 -9.47 8.57 -5.88
CA TYR A 32 -8.56 9.63 -5.45
C TYR A 32 -7.15 9.07 -5.24
N LEU A 33 -7.05 7.94 -4.56
CA LEU A 33 -5.74 7.33 -4.28
C LEU A 33 -5.06 6.87 -5.57
N ARG A 34 -5.84 6.32 -6.51
CA ARG A 34 -5.29 5.95 -7.79
C ARG A 34 -4.69 7.16 -8.50
N ALA A 35 -5.45 8.25 -8.55
CA ALA A 35 -4.97 9.46 -9.21
C ALA A 35 -3.71 9.99 -8.55
N LEU A 36 -3.69 9.97 -7.21
CA LEU A 36 -2.54 10.46 -6.44
C LEU A 36 -1.31 9.61 -6.72
N LEU A 37 -1.44 8.30 -6.62
CA LEU A 37 -0.30 7.41 -6.77
C LEU A 37 0.23 7.39 -8.19
N GLU A 38 -0.66 7.45 -9.16
CA GLU A 38 -0.25 7.37 -10.57
C GLU A 38 0.31 8.67 -11.11
N GLN A 39 0.40 9.71 -10.28
CA GLN A 39 1.20 10.87 -10.62
C GLN A 39 2.68 10.53 -10.68
N GLN A 40 3.09 9.47 -9.99
CA GLN A 40 4.45 8.96 -10.10
C GLN A 40 4.53 8.09 -11.35
N ALA A 41 5.45 8.40 -12.25
CA ALA A 41 5.49 7.78 -13.56
C ALA A 41 5.61 6.26 -13.53
N THR A 42 6.26 5.73 -12.48
CA THR A 42 6.52 4.29 -12.39
C THR A 42 5.55 3.55 -11.49
N TRP A 43 4.58 4.24 -10.89
CA TRP A 43 3.61 3.60 -10.01
C TRP A 43 2.29 3.39 -10.71
N LYS A 44 1.70 2.23 -10.48
CA LYS A 44 0.43 1.89 -11.09
C LYS A 44 -0.46 1.18 -10.09
N VAL A 45 -1.72 1.60 -10.00
CA VAL A 45 -2.69 0.85 -9.20
C VAL A 45 -3.17 -0.30 -10.07
N SER A 46 -2.60 -1.47 -9.82
CA SER A 46 -2.84 -2.63 -10.67
C SER A 46 -4.18 -3.30 -10.38
N ASP A 47 -4.73 -3.06 -9.20
CA ASP A 47 -5.99 -3.66 -8.82
C ASP A 47 -6.58 -2.88 -7.65
N GLU A 48 -7.87 -3.11 -7.39
CA GLU A 48 -8.58 -2.49 -6.28
C GLU A 48 -9.43 -3.54 -5.60
N ALA A 49 -9.65 -3.36 -4.30
CA ALA A 49 -10.52 -4.23 -3.52
C ALA A 49 -11.37 -3.35 -2.59
N ARG A 50 -12.60 -3.76 -2.37
CA ARG A 50 -13.53 -3.01 -1.50
C ARG A 50 -13.76 -3.67 -0.16
N THR A 51 -13.31 -4.90 0.02
CA THR A 51 -13.48 -5.63 1.27
C THR A 51 -12.20 -6.35 1.63
N GLY A 52 -12.11 -6.75 2.88
CA GLY A 52 -10.95 -7.50 3.33
C GLY A 52 -10.83 -8.85 2.64
N ALA A 53 -11.95 -9.53 2.44
CA ALA A 53 -11.95 -10.82 1.75
C ALA A 53 -11.47 -10.65 0.32
N GLU A 54 -11.94 -9.61 -0.35
CA GLU A 54 -11.52 -9.35 -1.72
C GLU A 54 -10.04 -9.01 -1.79
N ALA A 55 -9.54 -8.26 -0.80
CA ALA A 55 -8.13 -7.92 -0.76
C ALA A 55 -7.26 -9.17 -0.69
N ILE A 56 -7.62 -10.08 0.20
CA ILE A 56 -6.85 -11.32 0.36
C ILE A 56 -6.89 -12.13 -0.93
N GLN A 57 -8.06 -12.18 -1.56
CA GLN A 57 -8.23 -12.90 -2.82
C GLN A 57 -7.36 -12.30 -3.93
N ARG A 58 -7.34 -10.98 -4.03
CA ARG A 58 -6.56 -10.31 -5.07
C ARG A 58 -5.07 -10.50 -4.87
N VAL A 59 -4.60 -10.39 -3.62
CA VAL A 59 -3.19 -10.59 -3.33
C VAL A 59 -2.78 -12.03 -3.67
N THR A 60 -3.63 -12.99 -3.32
CA THR A 60 -3.32 -14.40 -3.56
C THR A 60 -3.26 -14.70 -5.05
N LYS A 61 -4.20 -14.15 -5.81
CA LYS A 61 -4.31 -14.45 -7.24
C LYS A 61 -3.25 -13.74 -8.05
N ASN A 62 -2.91 -12.51 -7.67
CA ASN A 62 -2.00 -11.68 -8.46
C ASN A 62 -1.21 -10.78 -7.53
N PRO A 63 -0.17 -11.31 -6.87
CA PRO A 63 0.53 -10.55 -5.83
C PRO A 63 1.07 -9.22 -6.34
N PRO A 64 0.72 -8.13 -5.67
CA PRO A 64 1.26 -6.81 -6.04
C PRO A 64 2.62 -6.59 -5.41
N ASP A 65 3.24 -5.46 -5.75
CA ASP A 65 4.48 -5.06 -5.11
C ASP A 65 4.23 -4.40 -3.77
N MET A 66 3.01 -3.91 -3.53
CA MET A 66 2.66 -3.23 -2.30
C MET A 66 1.15 -3.18 -2.14
N VAL A 67 0.68 -3.16 -0.89
CA VAL A 67 -0.74 -3.03 -0.56
C VAL A 67 -0.96 -1.76 0.24
N LEU A 68 -1.90 -0.93 -0.23
CA LEU A 68 -2.38 0.24 0.50
C LEU A 68 -3.72 -0.15 1.10
N LEU A 69 -3.81 -0.18 2.41
CA LEU A 69 -4.90 -0.84 3.10
C LEU A 69 -5.64 0.08 4.05
N ASP A 70 -6.95 0.24 3.83
CA ASP A 70 -7.80 0.98 4.75
C ASP A 70 -7.99 0.20 6.04
N PHE A 71 -7.96 0.91 7.16
CA PHE A 71 -8.16 0.27 8.46
C PHE A 71 -9.60 -0.21 8.65
N GLN A 72 -10.57 0.59 8.21
CA GLN A 72 -11.99 0.27 8.45
C GLN A 72 -12.66 -0.22 7.19
N MET A 73 -13.13 -1.44 7.23
CA MET A 73 -13.86 -2.05 6.12
C MET A 73 -15.07 -2.82 6.64
N PRO A 74 -16.07 -3.08 5.80
CA PRO A 74 -17.33 -3.62 6.28
C PRO A 74 -17.24 -5.07 6.79
N ASP A 75 -16.34 -5.88 6.27
CA ASP A 75 -16.30 -7.29 6.64
C ASP A 75 -15.20 -7.62 7.66
N LEU A 76 -14.01 -7.06 7.49
CA LEU A 76 -12.87 -7.32 8.37
C LEU A 76 -12.18 -6.00 8.65
N ASN A 77 -11.58 -5.86 9.82
CA ASN A 77 -10.79 -4.65 10.03
C ASN A 77 -9.41 -4.82 9.37
N GLY A 78 -8.77 -3.68 9.14
CA GLY A 78 -7.51 -3.69 8.41
C GLY A 78 -6.41 -4.49 9.08
N LEU A 79 -6.40 -4.55 10.42
CA LEU A 79 -5.36 -5.31 11.12
C LEU A 79 -5.47 -6.80 10.85
N ASP A 80 -6.70 -7.33 10.82
CA ASP A 80 -6.90 -8.74 10.52
C ASP A 80 -6.49 -9.06 9.10
N VAL A 81 -6.84 -8.18 8.15
CA VAL A 81 -6.44 -8.36 6.76
C VAL A 81 -4.93 -8.32 6.64
N ALA A 82 -4.30 -7.36 7.35
CA ALA A 82 -2.85 -7.21 7.30
C ALA A 82 -2.14 -8.45 7.84
N ARG A 83 -2.63 -9.00 8.96
CA ARG A 83 -2.04 -10.21 9.51
C ARG A 83 -2.11 -11.36 8.53
N LYS A 84 -3.25 -11.49 7.86
CA LYS A 84 -3.44 -12.56 6.89
C LYS A 84 -2.50 -12.41 5.71
N ILE A 85 -2.45 -11.22 5.13
CA ILE A 85 -1.61 -10.97 3.99
C ILE A 85 -0.13 -11.11 4.37
N SER A 86 0.25 -10.56 5.52
CA SER A 86 1.63 -10.62 5.98
C SER A 86 2.06 -12.06 6.26
N GLY A 87 1.13 -12.89 6.75
CA GLY A 87 1.43 -14.30 6.98
C GLY A 87 1.62 -15.08 5.69
N LEU A 88 0.84 -14.76 4.66
CA LEU A 88 0.92 -15.46 3.38
C LEU A 88 2.06 -14.91 2.50
N PHE A 89 2.28 -13.62 2.54
CA PHE A 89 3.25 -12.95 1.67
C PHE A 89 4.07 -11.94 2.48
N PRO A 90 4.99 -12.43 3.33
CA PRO A 90 5.74 -11.52 4.21
C PRO A 90 6.61 -10.52 3.46
N GLU A 91 6.91 -10.77 2.20
CA GLU A 91 7.74 -9.88 1.41
C GLU A 91 6.97 -8.67 0.87
N ILE A 92 5.62 -8.70 0.88
CA ILE A 92 4.83 -7.61 0.34
C ILE A 92 4.61 -6.56 1.42
N PRO A 93 5.13 -5.33 1.25
CA PRO A 93 4.90 -4.29 2.24
C PRO A 93 3.45 -3.83 2.24
N ILE A 94 2.95 -3.54 3.43
CA ILE A 94 1.58 -3.05 3.63
C ILE A 94 1.66 -1.68 4.27
N LEU A 95 0.97 -0.72 3.67
CA LEU A 95 0.80 0.61 4.24
C LEU A 95 -0.64 0.75 4.70
N MET A 96 -0.83 0.98 6.01
CA MET A 96 -2.14 1.22 6.57
C MET A 96 -2.51 2.69 6.41
N VAL A 97 -3.72 2.96 5.94
CA VAL A 97 -4.20 4.33 5.78
C VAL A 97 -5.51 4.43 6.53
N THR A 98 -5.63 5.45 7.39
CA THR A 98 -6.80 5.56 8.26
C THR A 98 -7.18 7.02 8.44
N ILE A 99 -8.47 7.25 8.78
CA ILE A 99 -8.93 8.59 9.08
C ILE A 99 -8.29 9.10 10.37
N HIS A 100 -8.19 8.23 11.38
CA HIS A 100 -7.63 8.60 12.68
C HIS A 100 -6.45 7.71 13.02
N LEU A 101 -5.27 8.30 12.98
CA LEU A 101 -4.05 7.60 13.32
C LEU A 101 -3.72 7.89 14.78
N SER A 102 -3.48 6.84 15.55
CA SER A 102 -3.12 6.96 16.97
C SER A 102 -1.86 6.16 17.25
N LYS A 103 -1.23 6.45 18.38
CA LYS A 103 -0.07 5.68 18.78
C LYS A 103 -0.43 4.21 18.98
N GLN A 104 -1.59 3.96 19.58
CA GLN A 104 -2.04 2.59 19.80
C GLN A 104 -2.20 1.84 18.49
N LEU A 105 -2.86 2.46 17.51
CA LEU A 105 -3.04 1.83 16.21
C LEU A 105 -1.71 1.60 15.52
N THR A 106 -0.80 2.58 15.62
CA THR A 106 0.53 2.44 15.04
C THR A 106 1.25 1.24 15.62
N ASP A 107 1.19 1.07 16.95
CA ASP A 107 1.83 -0.07 17.60
C ASP A 107 1.20 -1.38 17.16
N GLU A 108 -0.12 -1.41 17.03
CA GLU A 108 -0.82 -2.61 16.57
C GLU A 108 -0.47 -2.95 15.13
N CYS A 109 -0.30 -1.93 14.29
CA CYS A 109 0.13 -2.14 12.92
C CYS A 109 1.48 -2.80 12.86
N ARG A 110 2.44 -2.32 13.66
CA ARG A 110 3.77 -2.93 13.69
C ARG A 110 3.67 -4.41 14.07
N ARG A 111 2.85 -4.72 15.07
CA ARG A 111 2.70 -6.12 15.51
C ARG A 111 2.01 -6.99 14.48
N ALA A 112 1.20 -6.39 13.63
CA ALA A 112 0.48 -7.13 12.58
C ALA A 112 1.32 -7.34 11.32
N GLY A 113 2.54 -6.81 11.28
CA GLY A 113 3.40 -6.96 10.12
C GLY A 113 3.27 -5.82 9.12
N VAL A 114 2.52 -4.78 9.46
CA VAL A 114 2.39 -3.59 8.62
C VAL A 114 3.67 -2.79 8.72
N ARG A 115 4.14 -2.27 7.60
CA ARG A 115 5.42 -1.55 7.56
C ARG A 115 5.27 -0.04 7.57
N GLY A 116 4.05 0.47 7.49
CA GLY A 116 3.83 1.89 7.58
C GLY A 116 2.39 2.23 7.84
N ALA A 117 2.15 3.43 8.37
CA ALA A 117 0.80 3.93 8.63
C ALA A 117 0.77 5.42 8.44
N CYS A 118 -0.31 5.93 7.87
CA CYS A 118 -0.49 7.37 7.72
C CYS A 118 -1.98 7.72 7.69
N ALA A 119 -2.26 9.00 7.87
CA ALA A 119 -3.64 9.48 7.85
C ALA A 119 -4.11 9.70 6.43
N LYS A 120 -5.36 9.37 6.16
CA LYS A 120 -5.95 9.53 4.82
C LYS A 120 -5.89 10.97 4.33
N SER A 121 -5.95 11.93 5.23
CA SER A 121 -5.96 13.34 4.86
C SER A 121 -4.58 13.89 4.56
N ASP A 122 -3.53 13.15 4.87
CA ASP A 122 -2.16 13.64 4.73
C ASP A 122 -1.56 13.10 3.43
N VAL A 123 -1.87 13.79 2.34
CA VAL A 123 -1.52 13.37 0.98
C VAL A 123 -0.01 13.24 0.80
N GLY A 124 0.74 14.21 1.34
CA GLY A 124 2.19 14.16 1.23
C GLY A 124 2.78 12.96 1.92
N SER A 125 2.25 12.63 3.10
CA SER A 125 2.72 11.46 3.84
C SER A 125 2.42 10.17 3.11
N ILE A 126 1.29 10.08 2.40
CA ILE A 126 0.95 8.86 1.67
C ILE A 126 2.00 8.59 0.60
N VAL A 127 2.34 9.59 -0.20
CA VAL A 127 3.33 9.42 -1.26
C VAL A 127 4.69 9.08 -0.69
N GLU A 128 5.08 9.80 0.36
CA GLU A 128 6.38 9.57 1.00
C GLU A 128 6.44 8.18 1.61
N ALA A 129 5.36 7.74 2.24
CA ALA A 129 5.31 6.42 2.85
C ALA A 129 5.41 5.32 1.80
N VAL A 130 4.68 5.45 0.70
CA VAL A 130 4.75 4.48 -0.39
C VAL A 130 6.18 4.35 -0.89
N ASP A 131 6.82 5.49 -1.14
CA ASP A 131 8.20 5.49 -1.63
C ASP A 131 9.13 4.80 -0.62
N THR A 132 8.97 5.12 0.66
CA THR A 132 9.80 4.54 1.70
C THR A 132 9.63 3.02 1.77
N LEU A 133 8.38 2.55 1.73
CA LEU A 133 8.12 1.12 1.81
C LEU A 133 8.64 0.37 0.60
N LEU A 134 8.58 0.98 -0.58
CA LEU A 134 9.10 0.36 -1.79
C LEU A 134 10.61 0.22 -1.76
N HIS A 135 11.29 0.98 -0.92
CA HIS A 135 12.73 0.89 -0.73
C HIS A 135 13.08 0.14 0.54
N ALA A 136 12.21 -0.76 0.97
CA ALA A 136 12.43 -1.66 2.11
C ALA A 136 12.50 -0.95 3.46
N GLY A 137 11.98 0.28 3.55
CA GLY A 137 11.93 1.00 4.80
C GLY A 137 10.61 0.83 5.52
N THR A 138 10.48 1.50 6.66
CA THR A 138 9.24 1.58 7.39
C THR A 138 8.87 3.04 7.55
N TYR A 139 7.57 3.31 7.69
CA TYR A 139 7.08 4.67 7.79
C TYR A 139 6.00 4.77 8.84
N PHE A 140 6.38 5.16 10.04
CA PHE A 140 5.43 5.35 11.13
C PHE A 140 5.67 6.74 11.70
N PRO A 141 4.67 7.62 11.66
CA PRO A 141 4.86 8.99 12.15
C PRO A 141 5.18 8.99 13.64
N ALA A 142 6.07 9.89 14.03
CA ALA A 142 6.34 10.11 15.44
C ALA A 142 5.12 10.78 16.04
N MET A 143 4.64 10.26 17.17
CA MET A 143 3.45 10.80 17.82
C MET A 143 3.79 11.19 19.24
N SER A 144 3.35 12.37 19.63
CA SER A 144 3.56 12.84 21.00
C SER A 144 2.58 12.15 21.93
N SER A 145 2.86 12.22 23.24
CA SER A 145 1.94 11.64 24.20
C SER A 145 0.57 12.29 24.15
N ALA A 146 0.49 13.51 23.72
CA ALA A 146 -0.80 14.20 23.63
C ALA A 146 -1.70 13.64 22.53
N GLU A 147 -1.15 12.86 21.63
CA GLU A 147 -1.90 12.32 20.50
C GLU A 147 -2.43 10.92 20.74
N ARG A 148 -2.29 10.41 21.93
CA ARG A 148 -2.78 9.08 22.25
C ARG A 148 -4.25 9.02 22.50
#